data_ff09d7dabd8575286efe95f73229bf9a
#
_entry.id   ff09d7dabd8575286efe95f73229bf9a
#
_cell.length_a   1.000
_cell.length_b   1.000
_cell.length_c   1.000
_cell.angle_alpha   90.00
_cell.angle_beta   90.00
_cell.angle_gamma   90.00
#
_symmetry.space_group_name_H-M   'P 1'
#
loop_
_entity.id
_entity.type
_entity.pdbx_description
1 polymer ?
#
loop_
_entity_poly.entity_id
_entity_poly.type
_entity_poly.pdbx_seq_one_letter_code
_entity_poly.pdbx_strand_id
1 'polypeptide(L)'
;VSKDVWVLSDAEVGAFSLLKPRGTQIQPTRTPDDIASRAADNLFWLGRYVERAEDFVRTLRALLTRLGEVSGFAGDASAADAAARLLVPMEQISQSAAEMAAAGEVVQLVTELHSLIYDPKNGRGLKPLLQNAMRAAWRVRDRLSLDAWRALNALSVPERQGEADAVMSFARGDLDDLIRTMAAFSGLANENMTRGAGWLFLEV
;
A
#
# COMPACT_ATOMS: atom_id res chain seq x y z
N VAL A 1 -21.90 -2.21 -0.74
CA VAL A 1 -23.06 -1.55 -0.10
C VAL A 1 -23.14 -0.16 -0.67
N SER A 2 -24.22 0.15 -1.41
CA SER A 2 -24.52 1.49 -1.91
C SER A 2 -25.20 2.29 -0.80
N LYS A 3 -24.78 3.53 -0.60
CA LYS A 3 -25.45 4.48 0.31
C LYS A 3 -25.95 5.66 -0.50
N ASP A 4 -27.25 5.91 -0.44
CA ASP A 4 -27.86 7.10 -1.03
C ASP A 4 -27.85 8.24 0.00
N VAL A 5 -27.45 9.43 -0.44
CA VAL A 5 -27.47 10.63 0.37
C VAL A 5 -28.56 11.57 -0.18
N TRP A 6 -29.53 11.92 0.65
CA TRP A 6 -30.59 12.84 0.33
C TRP A 6 -30.32 14.18 1.01
N VAL A 7 -30.37 15.26 0.24
CA VAL A 7 -30.29 16.62 0.75
C VAL A 7 -31.70 17.23 0.65
N LEU A 8 -32.28 17.56 1.80
CA LEU A 8 -33.57 18.19 1.87
C LEU A 8 -33.41 19.72 1.73
N SER A 9 -34.28 20.37 0.97
CA SER A 9 -34.31 21.82 0.81
C SER A 9 -35.71 22.30 0.98
N ASP A 10 -35.90 23.39 1.71
CA ASP A 10 -37.19 24.06 1.89
C ASP A 10 -37.52 25.01 0.72
N ALA A 11 -36.61 25.20 -0.23
CA ALA A 11 -36.79 26.00 -1.42
C ALA A 11 -36.74 25.16 -2.68
N GLU A 12 -37.31 25.65 -3.77
CA GLU A 12 -37.25 25.03 -5.08
C GLU A 12 -35.79 24.86 -5.50
N VAL A 13 -35.38 23.59 -5.72
CA VAL A 13 -34.00 23.25 -6.12
C VAL A 13 -33.86 23.53 -7.60
N GLY A 14 -33.11 24.55 -7.96
CA GLY A 14 -32.75 24.83 -9.35
C GLY A 14 -31.95 23.67 -9.97
N ALA A 15 -32.11 23.44 -11.27
CA ALA A 15 -31.32 22.43 -12.00
C ALA A 15 -29.83 22.79 -11.93
N PHE A 16 -29.10 22.10 -11.05
CA PHE A 16 -27.65 22.21 -10.93
C PHE A 16 -26.98 21.02 -11.64
N SER A 17 -26.01 21.32 -12.47
CA SER A 17 -25.21 20.30 -13.14
C SER A 17 -23.73 20.68 -13.09
N LEU A 18 -22.90 19.76 -12.64
CA LEU A 18 -21.43 19.86 -12.75
C LEU A 18 -20.95 19.62 -14.19
N LEU A 19 -21.84 19.11 -15.06
CA LEU A 19 -21.53 18.90 -16.46
C LEU A 19 -21.66 20.23 -17.22
N LYS A 20 -20.70 20.52 -18.07
CA LYS A 20 -20.78 21.68 -18.97
C LYS A 20 -22.03 21.57 -19.88
N PRO A 21 -22.75 22.67 -20.13
CA PRO A 21 -23.90 22.64 -21.02
C PRO A 21 -23.55 22.06 -22.38
N ARG A 22 -24.46 21.24 -22.95
CA ARG A 22 -24.31 20.70 -24.31
C ARG A 22 -24.20 21.85 -25.30
N GLY A 23 -23.09 21.93 -26.04
CA GLY A 23 -22.84 22.97 -27.05
C GLY A 23 -21.75 23.97 -26.66
N THR A 24 -21.21 23.93 -25.43
CA THR A 24 -20.02 24.71 -25.12
C THR A 24 -18.82 24.07 -25.85
N GLN A 25 -18.31 24.74 -26.88
CA GLN A 25 -17.04 24.31 -27.50
C GLN A 25 -15.95 24.39 -26.43
N ILE A 26 -15.47 23.23 -26.04
CA ILE A 26 -14.29 23.12 -25.17
C ILE A 26 -13.10 23.45 -26.06
N GLN A 27 -12.60 24.69 -26.00
CA GLN A 27 -11.29 24.97 -26.55
C GLN A 27 -10.24 24.32 -25.64
N PRO A 28 -9.45 23.36 -26.14
CA PRO A 28 -8.38 22.77 -25.35
C PRO A 28 -7.29 23.83 -25.14
N THR A 29 -7.35 24.54 -24.04
CA THR A 29 -6.26 25.41 -23.58
C THR A 29 -5.29 24.56 -22.78
N ARG A 30 -4.07 24.39 -23.27
CA ARG A 30 -2.96 23.89 -22.46
C ARG A 30 -2.51 25.02 -21.54
N THR A 31 -2.92 24.98 -20.28
CA THR A 31 -2.25 25.77 -19.24
C THR A 31 -0.97 25.03 -18.84
N PRO A 32 0.15 25.74 -18.57
CA PRO A 32 1.42 25.11 -18.16
C PRO A 32 1.28 24.20 -16.92
N ASP A 33 0.26 24.45 -16.11
CA ASP A 33 -0.03 23.68 -14.88
C ASP A 33 -0.97 22.50 -15.10
N ASP A 34 -1.51 22.29 -16.30
CA ASP A 34 -2.41 21.17 -16.58
C ASP A 34 -1.60 19.86 -16.68
N ILE A 35 -1.84 18.99 -15.73
CA ILE A 35 -1.36 17.62 -15.78
C ILE A 35 -2.28 16.78 -16.67
N ALA A 36 -1.71 15.97 -17.56
CA ALA A 36 -2.50 15.06 -18.36
C ALA A 36 -3.24 14.05 -17.44
N SER A 37 -4.53 13.82 -17.70
CA SER A 37 -5.39 12.97 -16.85
C SER A 37 -4.78 11.61 -16.54
N ARG A 38 -4.11 10.99 -17.53
CA ARG A 38 -3.41 9.70 -17.33
C ARG A 38 -2.21 9.81 -16.39
N ALA A 39 -1.50 10.95 -16.39
CA ALA A 39 -0.40 11.17 -15.48
C ALA A 39 -0.93 11.42 -14.05
N ALA A 40 -2.00 12.20 -13.91
CA ALA A 40 -2.68 12.41 -12.64
C ALA A 40 -3.14 11.07 -12.03
N ASP A 41 -3.83 10.26 -12.83
CA ASP A 41 -4.31 8.93 -12.41
C ASP A 41 -3.15 8.01 -11.97
N ASN A 42 -2.06 7.95 -12.73
CA ASN A 42 -0.92 7.11 -12.36
C ASN A 42 -0.14 7.65 -11.15
N LEU A 43 -0.05 8.98 -10.93
CA LEU A 43 0.53 9.55 -9.71
C LEU A 43 -0.32 9.23 -8.48
N PHE A 44 -1.65 9.39 -8.58
CA PHE A 44 -2.57 9.00 -7.53
C PHE A 44 -2.42 7.52 -7.15
N TRP A 45 -2.44 6.62 -8.14
CA TRP A 45 -2.27 5.20 -7.88
C TRP A 45 -0.89 4.83 -7.36
N LEU A 46 0.16 5.54 -7.79
CA LEU A 46 1.50 5.36 -7.25
C LEU A 46 1.52 5.68 -5.75
N GLY A 47 1.00 6.84 -5.34
CA GLY A 47 0.88 7.23 -3.94
C GLY A 47 0.10 6.18 -3.14
N ARG A 48 -1.08 5.80 -3.63
CA ARG A 48 -1.93 4.78 -2.96
C ARG A 48 -1.27 3.41 -2.84
N TYR A 49 -0.50 2.97 -3.83
CA TYR A 49 0.21 1.69 -3.74
C TYR A 49 1.39 1.75 -2.79
N VAL A 50 2.12 2.87 -2.74
CA VAL A 50 3.24 3.05 -1.80
C VAL A 50 2.71 3.11 -0.38
N GLU A 51 1.66 3.90 -0.10
CA GLU A 51 1.01 3.98 1.20
C GLU A 51 0.52 2.60 1.69
N ARG A 52 -0.21 1.88 0.83
CA ARG A 52 -0.66 0.52 1.16
C ARG A 52 0.49 -0.45 1.43
N ALA A 53 1.58 -0.34 0.66
CA ALA A 53 2.76 -1.16 0.88
C ALA A 53 3.41 -0.84 2.23
N GLU A 54 3.49 0.44 2.58
CA GLU A 54 4.06 0.89 3.85
C GLU A 54 3.25 0.39 5.03
N ASP A 55 1.93 0.54 5.02
CA ASP A 55 1.04 0.04 6.05
C ASP A 55 1.13 -1.48 6.19
N PHE A 56 1.16 -2.18 5.05
CA PHE A 56 1.27 -3.63 5.03
C PHE A 56 2.59 -4.11 5.62
N VAL A 57 3.70 -3.51 5.22
CA VAL A 57 5.04 -3.85 5.74
C VAL A 57 5.15 -3.53 7.23
N ARG A 58 4.64 -2.39 7.70
CA ARG A 58 4.62 -2.02 9.12
C ARG A 58 3.83 -3.01 9.96
N THR A 59 2.68 -3.47 9.46
CA THR A 59 1.86 -4.45 10.17
C THR A 59 2.51 -5.83 10.18
N LEU A 60 3.05 -6.31 9.05
CA LEU A 60 3.80 -7.56 9.01
C LEU A 60 4.97 -7.54 9.99
N ARG A 61 5.71 -6.43 10.05
CA ARG A 61 6.81 -6.26 11.02
C ARG A 61 6.32 -6.31 12.46
N ALA A 62 5.21 -5.65 12.78
CA ALA A 62 4.63 -5.68 14.12
C ALA A 62 4.22 -7.10 14.52
N LEU A 63 3.62 -7.85 13.59
CA LEU A 63 3.28 -9.26 13.79
C LEU A 63 4.48 -10.13 14.07
N LEU A 64 5.55 -10.01 13.25
CA LEU A 64 6.79 -10.77 13.45
C LEU A 64 7.45 -10.44 14.78
N THR A 65 7.37 -9.18 15.22
CA THR A 65 7.88 -8.79 16.54
C THR A 65 7.13 -9.49 17.64
N ARG A 66 5.80 -9.49 17.57
CA ARG A 66 4.95 -10.17 18.56
C ARG A 66 5.16 -11.68 18.56
N LEU A 67 5.23 -12.31 17.38
CA LEU A 67 5.52 -13.75 17.29
C LEU A 67 6.89 -14.10 17.87
N GLY A 68 7.92 -13.27 17.67
CA GLY A 68 9.23 -13.47 18.26
C GLY A 68 9.23 -13.36 19.79
N GLU A 69 8.43 -12.45 20.35
CA GLU A 69 8.24 -12.32 21.79
C GLU A 69 7.56 -13.56 22.38
N VAL A 70 6.59 -14.16 21.67
CA VAL A 70 5.87 -15.38 22.08
C VAL A 70 6.77 -16.61 22.02
N SER A 71 7.58 -16.74 20.99
CA SER A 71 8.50 -17.91 20.84
C SER A 71 9.55 -17.95 21.96
N GLY A 72 9.84 -16.82 22.60
CA GLY A 72 10.69 -16.74 23.80
C GLY A 72 9.98 -17.14 25.11
N PHE A 73 8.65 -17.16 25.13
CA PHE A 73 7.81 -17.53 26.26
C PHE A 73 6.88 -18.69 25.82
N ALA A 74 7.39 -19.88 25.81
CA ALA A 74 6.61 -21.07 25.44
C ALA A 74 5.36 -21.17 26.37
N GLY A 75 4.18 -20.85 25.86
CA GLY A 75 2.90 -21.16 26.47
C GLY A 75 1.91 -20.01 26.70
N ASP A 76 2.17 -18.79 26.23
CA ASP A 76 1.22 -17.69 26.46
C ASP A 76 0.23 -17.52 25.29
N ALA A 77 -0.99 -18.05 25.47
CA ALA A 77 -2.13 -17.86 24.57
C ALA A 77 -2.49 -16.37 24.36
N SER A 78 -2.09 -15.50 25.29
CA SER A 78 -2.31 -14.04 25.23
C SER A 78 -1.62 -13.38 24.03
N ALA A 79 -0.50 -13.90 23.60
CA ALA A 79 0.27 -13.27 22.52
C ALA A 79 -0.20 -13.71 21.12
N ALA A 80 -0.73 -14.95 20.98
CA ALA A 80 -1.46 -15.37 19.79
C ALA A 80 -2.73 -14.52 19.59
N ASP A 81 -3.46 -14.22 20.68
CA ASP A 81 -4.63 -13.35 20.68
C ASP A 81 -4.24 -11.89 20.33
N ALA A 82 -3.12 -11.39 20.83
CA ALA A 82 -2.61 -10.06 20.47
C ALA A 82 -2.20 -9.96 18.99
N ALA A 83 -1.57 -11.01 18.43
CA ALA A 83 -1.25 -11.11 17.01
C ALA A 83 -2.54 -11.16 16.16
N ALA A 84 -3.54 -11.94 16.59
CA ALA A 84 -4.83 -12.02 15.91
C ALA A 84 -5.52 -10.64 15.83
N ARG A 85 -5.49 -9.86 16.92
CA ARG A 85 -6.09 -8.52 16.97
C ARG A 85 -5.40 -7.52 16.02
N LEU A 86 -4.11 -7.67 15.78
CA LEU A 86 -3.38 -6.85 14.81
C LEU A 86 -3.72 -7.22 13.34
N LEU A 87 -4.17 -8.46 13.11
CA LEU A 87 -4.58 -8.93 11.78
C LEU A 87 -6.00 -8.48 11.39
N VAL A 88 -6.88 -8.27 12.37
CA VAL A 88 -8.29 -7.93 12.14
C VAL A 88 -8.51 -6.64 11.33
N PRO A 89 -7.72 -5.54 11.49
CA PRO A 89 -7.93 -4.32 10.73
C PRO A 89 -7.51 -4.41 9.26
N MET A 90 -6.78 -5.45 8.87
CA MET A 90 -6.25 -5.57 7.52
C MET A 90 -7.18 -6.44 6.67
N GLU A 91 -8.06 -5.81 5.91
CA GLU A 91 -8.86 -6.46 4.85
C GLU A 91 -8.00 -7.26 3.85
N GLN A 92 -6.69 -7.07 3.86
CA GLN A 92 -5.75 -7.68 2.94
C GLN A 92 -5.09 -8.96 3.49
N ILE A 93 -5.03 -9.11 4.80
CA ILE A 93 -4.59 -10.34 5.44
C ILE A 93 -5.82 -11.25 5.48
N SER A 94 -5.67 -12.44 4.94
CA SER A 94 -6.80 -13.36 4.76
C SER A 94 -7.51 -13.58 6.10
N GLN A 95 -8.83 -13.70 6.03
CA GLN A 95 -9.67 -14.11 7.15
C GLN A 95 -9.13 -15.39 7.80
N SER A 96 -8.50 -16.27 6.97
CA SER A 96 -7.81 -17.47 7.43
C SER A 96 -6.63 -17.21 8.36
N ALA A 97 -5.80 -16.18 8.13
CA ALA A 97 -4.68 -15.87 9.03
C ALA A 97 -5.14 -15.38 10.40
N ALA A 98 -6.23 -14.59 10.44
CA ALA A 98 -6.84 -14.17 11.70
C ALA A 98 -7.45 -15.36 12.46
N GLU A 99 -8.11 -16.28 11.76
CA GLU A 99 -8.68 -17.51 12.32
C GLU A 99 -7.58 -18.44 12.86
N MET A 100 -6.48 -18.63 12.12
CA MET A 100 -5.32 -19.43 12.53
C MET A 100 -4.64 -18.84 13.77
N ALA A 101 -4.47 -17.51 13.81
CA ALA A 101 -3.90 -16.85 14.98
C ALA A 101 -4.79 -17.01 16.21
N ALA A 102 -6.11 -16.90 16.06
CA ALA A 102 -7.09 -17.12 17.13
C ALA A 102 -7.14 -18.59 17.61
N ALA A 103 -6.85 -19.55 16.70
CA ALA A 103 -6.77 -20.97 17.02
C ALA A 103 -5.43 -21.39 17.67
N GLY A 104 -4.44 -20.49 17.76
CA GLY A 104 -3.11 -20.80 18.28
C GLY A 104 -2.24 -21.63 17.32
N GLU A 105 -2.58 -21.69 16.05
CA GLU A 105 -1.89 -22.46 15.02
C GLU A 105 -0.66 -21.69 14.48
N VAL A 106 0.38 -21.57 15.31
CA VAL A 106 1.57 -20.76 15.01
C VAL A 106 2.28 -21.20 13.71
N VAL A 107 2.36 -22.50 13.42
CA VAL A 107 3.03 -23.03 12.23
C VAL A 107 2.30 -22.61 10.96
N GLN A 108 0.98 -22.70 10.96
CA GLN A 108 0.16 -22.25 9.81
C GLN A 108 0.27 -20.75 9.64
N LEU A 109 0.30 -19.97 10.71
CA LEU A 109 0.49 -18.54 10.68
C LEU A 109 1.85 -18.14 10.07
N VAL A 110 2.93 -18.80 10.46
CA VAL A 110 4.27 -18.57 9.90
C VAL A 110 4.28 -18.87 8.39
N THR A 111 3.63 -19.96 7.96
CA THR A 111 3.51 -20.32 6.55
C THR A 111 2.72 -19.27 5.75
N GLU A 112 1.63 -18.76 6.30
CA GLU A 112 0.83 -17.71 5.67
C GLU A 112 1.61 -16.39 5.60
N LEU A 113 2.31 -15.99 6.66
CA LEU A 113 3.15 -14.80 6.66
C LEU A 113 4.29 -14.91 5.64
N HIS A 114 4.91 -16.09 5.54
CA HIS A 114 5.90 -16.36 4.51
C HIS A 114 5.32 -16.16 3.11
N SER A 115 4.14 -16.71 2.84
CA SER A 115 3.44 -16.56 1.57
C SER A 115 3.11 -15.09 1.27
N LEU A 116 2.63 -14.33 2.26
CA LEU A 116 2.32 -12.91 2.11
C LEU A 116 3.56 -12.06 1.78
N ILE A 117 4.71 -12.40 2.31
CA ILE A 117 5.95 -11.64 2.10
C ILE A 117 6.64 -12.05 0.80
N TYR A 118 6.83 -13.38 0.59
CA TYR A 118 7.78 -13.89 -0.40
C TYR A 118 7.14 -14.54 -1.63
N ASP A 119 5.89 -15.03 -1.56
CA ASP A 119 5.28 -15.71 -2.69
C ASP A 119 4.77 -14.71 -3.75
N PRO A 120 5.34 -14.71 -4.97
CA PRO A 120 4.87 -13.84 -6.05
C PRO A 120 3.50 -14.23 -6.59
N LYS A 121 3.02 -15.44 -6.32
CA LYS A 121 1.72 -15.95 -6.76
C LYS A 121 0.60 -15.57 -5.80
N ASN A 122 0.93 -15.20 -4.57
CA ASN A 122 -0.06 -14.72 -3.62
C ASN A 122 -0.53 -13.31 -4.02
N GLY A 123 -1.68 -13.23 -4.69
CA GLY A 123 -2.24 -11.96 -5.20
C GLY A 123 -2.54 -10.91 -4.12
N ARG A 124 -2.57 -11.30 -2.84
CA ARG A 124 -2.74 -10.43 -1.67
C ARG A 124 -1.42 -10.07 -1.00
N GLY A 125 -0.31 -10.63 -1.47
CA GLY A 125 1.02 -10.47 -0.89
C GLY A 125 1.69 -9.14 -1.24
N LEU A 126 2.86 -8.96 -0.64
CA LEU A 126 3.67 -7.76 -0.79
C LEU A 126 4.24 -7.59 -2.20
N LYS A 127 4.71 -8.70 -2.82
CA LYS A 127 5.30 -8.64 -4.17
C LYS A 127 4.37 -8.06 -5.24
N PRO A 128 3.11 -8.52 -5.40
CA PRO A 128 2.18 -7.92 -6.34
C PRO A 128 1.87 -6.44 -6.05
N LEU A 129 1.83 -6.07 -4.77
CA LEU A 129 1.58 -4.69 -4.38
C LEU A 129 2.72 -3.76 -4.83
N LEU A 130 3.97 -4.15 -4.59
CA LEU A 130 5.15 -3.42 -5.06
C LEU A 130 5.23 -3.39 -6.60
N GLN A 131 4.86 -4.48 -7.29
CA GLN A 131 4.78 -4.50 -8.74
C GLN A 131 3.74 -3.52 -9.29
N ASN A 132 2.61 -3.34 -8.59
CA ASN A 132 1.61 -2.34 -8.97
C ASN A 132 2.15 -0.92 -8.82
N ALA A 133 2.84 -0.63 -7.71
CA ALA A 133 3.53 0.65 -7.51
C ALA A 133 4.53 0.93 -8.64
N MET A 134 5.37 -0.05 -8.97
CA MET A 134 6.34 0.08 -10.05
C MET A 134 5.70 0.27 -11.43
N ARG A 135 4.59 -0.41 -11.72
CA ARG A 135 3.85 -0.21 -12.98
C ARG A 135 3.27 1.20 -13.10
N ALA A 136 2.74 1.76 -12.01
CA ALA A 136 2.26 3.13 -11.98
C ALA A 136 3.43 4.12 -12.12
N ALA A 137 4.51 3.92 -11.38
CA ALA A 137 5.72 4.74 -11.44
C ALA A 137 6.34 4.78 -12.84
N TRP A 138 6.42 3.65 -13.53
CA TRP A 138 6.95 3.58 -14.89
C TRP A 138 6.23 4.48 -15.87
N ARG A 139 4.93 4.67 -15.71
CA ARG A 139 4.09 5.51 -16.57
C ARG A 139 4.27 7.01 -16.33
N VAL A 140 4.86 7.38 -15.20
CA VAL A 140 5.11 8.76 -14.77
C VAL A 140 6.57 9.03 -14.44
N ARG A 141 7.49 8.16 -14.92
CA ARG A 141 8.91 8.26 -14.60
C ARG A 141 9.54 9.59 -15.00
N ASP A 142 9.01 10.25 -16.03
CA ASP A 142 9.40 11.57 -16.47
C ASP A 142 9.03 12.70 -15.49
N ARG A 143 8.19 12.41 -14.52
CA ARG A 143 7.75 13.33 -13.46
C ARG A 143 8.50 13.12 -12.15
N LEU A 144 9.23 12.02 -12.02
CA LEU A 144 10.00 11.67 -10.82
C LEU A 144 11.46 12.11 -10.99
N SER A 145 12.07 12.57 -9.91
CA SER A 145 13.51 12.79 -9.88
C SER A 145 14.26 11.47 -10.07
N LEU A 146 15.51 11.55 -10.53
CA LEU A 146 16.34 10.37 -10.71
C LEU A 146 16.51 9.60 -9.39
N ASP A 147 16.60 10.31 -8.26
CA ASP A 147 16.80 9.70 -6.96
C ASP A 147 15.51 9.06 -6.43
N ALA A 148 14.35 9.71 -6.62
CA ALA A 148 13.05 9.09 -6.33
C ALA A 148 12.83 7.83 -7.18
N TRP A 149 13.22 7.88 -8.47
CA TRP A 149 13.16 6.71 -9.34
C TRP A 149 14.07 5.57 -8.87
N ARG A 150 15.30 5.88 -8.43
CA ARG A 150 16.24 4.90 -7.86
C ARG A 150 15.68 4.27 -6.58
N ALA A 151 15.10 5.08 -5.70
CA ALA A 151 14.47 4.57 -4.48
C ALA A 151 13.33 3.61 -4.80
N LEU A 152 12.45 3.94 -5.75
CA LEU A 152 11.38 3.03 -6.19
C LEU A 152 11.92 1.74 -6.79
N ASN A 153 12.97 1.79 -7.62
CA ASN A 153 13.59 0.59 -8.18
C ASN A 153 14.26 -0.30 -7.13
N ALA A 154 14.65 0.24 -5.99
CA ALA A 154 15.18 -0.52 -4.87
C ALA A 154 14.07 -1.22 -4.05
N LEU A 155 12.80 -0.87 -4.27
CA LEU A 155 11.66 -1.53 -3.60
C LEU A 155 11.46 -2.93 -4.16
N SER A 156 12.12 -3.89 -3.56
CA SER A 156 11.98 -5.30 -3.92
C SER A 156 12.06 -6.20 -2.69
N VAL A 157 11.26 -7.25 -2.69
CA VAL A 157 11.40 -8.32 -1.72
C VAL A 157 12.42 -9.31 -2.27
N PRO A 158 13.50 -9.61 -1.55
CA PRO A 158 14.49 -10.58 -2.01
C PRO A 158 13.86 -11.94 -2.24
N GLU A 159 14.43 -12.71 -3.16
CA GLU A 159 14.07 -14.12 -3.31
C GLU A 159 14.75 -14.91 -2.21
N ARG A 160 13.95 -15.60 -1.41
CA ARG A 160 14.41 -16.49 -0.34
C ARG A 160 14.01 -17.91 -0.69
N GLN A 161 14.97 -18.82 -0.66
CA GLN A 161 14.74 -20.26 -0.86
C GLN A 161 14.97 -20.97 0.48
N GLY A 162 14.15 -21.98 0.77
CA GLY A 162 14.25 -22.78 1.98
C GLY A 162 12.90 -22.98 2.67
N GLU A 163 12.94 -23.65 3.79
CA GLU A 163 11.75 -23.85 4.63
C GLU A 163 11.28 -22.51 5.25
N ALA A 164 9.97 -22.38 5.45
CA ALA A 164 9.35 -21.14 5.89
C ALA A 164 9.99 -20.61 7.19
N ASP A 165 10.22 -21.44 8.18
CA ASP A 165 10.81 -21.06 9.47
C ASP A 165 12.21 -20.46 9.31
N ALA A 166 13.06 -21.08 8.49
CA ALA A 166 14.41 -20.60 8.24
C ALA A 166 14.39 -19.24 7.50
N VAL A 167 13.51 -19.11 6.51
CA VAL A 167 13.35 -17.87 5.73
C VAL A 167 12.79 -16.74 6.60
N MET A 168 11.86 -17.03 7.49
CA MET A 168 11.24 -16.03 8.37
C MET A 168 12.22 -15.38 9.35
N SER A 169 13.38 -16.02 9.63
CA SER A 169 14.44 -15.39 10.43
C SER A 169 14.99 -14.11 9.79
N PHE A 170 14.94 -13.97 8.46
CA PHE A 170 15.37 -12.80 7.70
C PHE A 170 14.25 -11.78 7.48
N ALA A 171 13.00 -12.18 7.65
CA ALA A 171 11.83 -11.39 7.25
C ALA A 171 11.79 -10.00 7.92
N ARG A 172 12.17 -9.91 9.19
CA ARG A 172 12.21 -8.62 9.90
C ARG A 172 13.20 -7.66 9.24
N GLY A 173 14.40 -8.11 8.91
CA GLY A 173 15.41 -7.30 8.23
C GLY A 173 14.94 -6.85 6.84
N ASP A 174 14.36 -7.76 6.08
CA ASP A 174 13.83 -7.46 4.74
C ASP A 174 12.70 -6.40 4.80
N LEU A 175 11.81 -6.50 5.79
CA LEU A 175 10.75 -5.51 6.00
C LEU A 175 11.30 -4.15 6.50
N ASP A 176 12.32 -4.14 7.34
CA ASP A 176 12.98 -2.91 7.79
C ASP A 176 13.68 -2.19 6.63
N ASP A 177 14.30 -2.93 5.72
CA ASP A 177 14.90 -2.39 4.49
C ASP A 177 13.85 -1.75 3.58
N LEU A 178 12.71 -2.40 3.42
CA LEU A 178 11.59 -1.87 2.65
C LEU A 178 11.02 -0.57 3.27
N ILE A 179 10.83 -0.52 4.60
CA ILE A 179 10.37 0.70 5.29
C ILE A 179 11.34 1.86 5.05
N ARG A 180 12.65 1.61 5.19
CA ARG A 180 13.67 2.64 4.93
C ARG A 180 13.62 3.15 3.49
N THR A 181 13.47 2.23 2.55
CA THR A 181 13.44 2.58 1.12
C THR A 181 12.17 3.36 0.76
N MET A 182 11.00 2.98 1.32
CA MET A 182 9.76 3.73 1.12
C MET A 182 9.82 5.12 1.76
N ALA A 183 10.37 5.24 2.97
CA ALA A 183 10.59 6.53 3.62
C ALA A 183 11.55 7.43 2.81
N ALA A 184 12.59 6.85 2.22
CA ALA A 184 13.49 7.59 1.34
C ALA A 184 12.76 8.08 0.08
N PHE A 185 11.93 7.24 -0.55
CA PHE A 185 11.10 7.65 -1.68
C PHE A 185 10.15 8.80 -1.31
N SER A 186 9.43 8.70 -0.21
CA SER A 186 8.50 9.74 0.26
C SER A 186 9.23 11.06 0.54
N GLY A 187 10.40 11.01 1.20
CA GLY A 187 11.25 12.19 1.41
C GLY A 187 11.71 12.83 0.11
N LEU A 188 12.20 12.03 -0.84
CA LEU A 188 12.66 12.51 -2.15
C LEU A 188 11.52 13.06 -3.01
N ALA A 189 10.33 12.48 -2.94
CA ALA A 189 9.15 13.01 -3.61
C ALA A 189 8.77 14.38 -3.04
N ASN A 190 8.79 14.53 -1.72
CA ASN A 190 8.51 15.80 -1.06
C ASN A 190 9.52 16.90 -1.37
N GLU A 191 10.81 16.56 -1.47
CA GLU A 191 11.88 17.53 -1.69
C GLU A 191 12.06 17.91 -3.16
N ASN A 192 11.92 16.93 -4.06
CA ASN A 192 12.34 17.08 -5.46
C ASN A 192 11.19 17.28 -6.44
N MET A 193 9.95 16.98 -6.07
CA MET A 193 8.81 17.28 -6.94
C MET A 193 8.38 18.75 -6.77
N THR A 194 8.18 19.43 -7.89
CA THR A 194 7.53 20.74 -7.89
C THR A 194 6.16 20.63 -7.25
N ARG A 195 5.88 21.48 -6.26
CA ARG A 195 4.59 21.51 -5.56
C ARG A 195 3.48 22.05 -6.45
N GLY A 196 3.14 21.30 -7.47
CA GLY A 196 2.05 21.55 -8.41
C GLY A 196 1.00 20.46 -8.36
N ALA A 197 0.13 20.43 -9.37
CA ALA A 197 -0.94 19.44 -9.46
C ALA A 197 -0.43 18.00 -9.37
N GLY A 198 0.73 17.68 -9.96
CA GLY A 198 1.31 16.35 -9.94
C GLY A 198 1.71 15.89 -8.54
N TRP A 199 2.27 16.77 -7.72
CA TRP A 199 2.62 16.49 -6.33
C TRP A 199 1.37 16.22 -5.50
N LEU A 200 0.32 17.03 -5.65
CA LEU A 200 -0.96 16.83 -4.95
C LEU A 200 -1.58 15.47 -5.24
N PHE A 201 -1.49 14.99 -6.49
CA PHE A 201 -2.00 13.65 -6.84
C PHE A 201 -1.18 12.50 -6.25
N LEU A 202 0.08 12.72 -5.94
CA LEU A 202 0.92 11.71 -5.29
C LEU A 202 0.65 11.61 -3.79
N GLU A 203 0.33 12.75 -3.15
CA GLU A 203 0.15 12.85 -1.69
C GLU A 203 -1.29 12.53 -1.21
N VAL A 204 -2.26 12.40 -2.11
CA VAL A 204 -3.65 12.01 -1.78
C VAL A 204 -3.79 10.51 -1.61
#